data_156fbfa136a9f51e642fc220e0f6434e
#
_entry.id   156fbfa136a9f51e642fc220e0f6434e
#
_cell.length_a   1.000
_cell.length_b   1.000
_cell.length_c   1.000
_cell.angle_alpha   90.00
_cell.angle_beta   90.00
_cell.angle_gamma   90.00
#
_symmetry.space_group_name_H-M   'P 1'
#
loop_
_entity.id
_entity.type
_entity.pdbx_description
1 polymer ?
#
loop_
_entity_poly.entity_id
_entity_poly.type
_entity_poly.pdbx_seq_one_letter_code
_entity_poly.pdbx_strand_id
1 'polypeptide(L)'
;MYYLELSYTIFLIIYVSVGGTAEITAYEILKNGFFKQILHSTGNDCGGTSVYTEFFNILKDIIGTENMKKNRNENTIEYLEICSSFESVKRNITRQQTEMINIAIPIACLDELDPFGNFELRICRHNNC
;
A
#
# COMPACT_ATOMS: atom_id res chain seq x y z
N MET A 1 -36.74 -3.10 -44.68
CA MET A 1 -36.59 -3.69 -43.35
C MET A 1 -35.15 -3.48 -42.93
N TYR A 2 -34.90 -2.49 -42.05
CA TYR A 2 -33.56 -2.14 -41.62
C TYR A 2 -33.32 -2.88 -40.33
N TYR A 3 -32.38 -3.82 -40.31
CA TYR A 3 -31.88 -4.48 -39.09
C TYR A 3 -30.79 -3.60 -38.50
N LEU A 4 -31.03 -2.98 -37.35
CA LEU A 4 -30.01 -2.41 -36.51
C LEU A 4 -29.30 -3.59 -35.82
N GLU A 5 -28.15 -3.99 -36.35
CA GLU A 5 -27.22 -4.85 -35.59
C GLU A 5 -26.58 -4.00 -34.48
N LEU A 6 -27.10 -4.13 -33.28
CA LEU A 6 -26.42 -3.64 -32.08
C LEU A 6 -25.20 -4.54 -31.85
N SER A 7 -24.04 -4.10 -32.29
CA SER A 7 -22.78 -4.77 -31.97
C SER A 7 -22.42 -4.47 -30.51
N TYR A 8 -22.67 -5.45 -29.65
CA TYR A 8 -22.15 -5.39 -28.28
C TYR A 8 -20.69 -5.82 -28.30
N THR A 9 -19.79 -4.94 -27.89
CA THR A 9 -18.39 -5.28 -27.65
C THR A 9 -18.22 -5.63 -26.17
N ILE A 10 -17.74 -6.84 -25.91
CA ILE A 10 -17.48 -7.32 -24.54
C ILE A 10 -16.00 -7.13 -24.25
N PHE A 11 -15.69 -6.52 -23.11
CA PHE A 11 -14.33 -6.35 -22.63
C PHE A 11 -14.10 -7.17 -21.37
N LEU A 12 -12.92 -7.79 -21.27
CA LEU A 12 -12.42 -8.43 -20.07
C LEU A 12 -11.26 -7.59 -19.55
N ILE A 13 -11.40 -7.06 -18.33
CA ILE A 13 -10.34 -6.32 -17.65
C ILE A 13 -9.79 -7.22 -16.55
N ILE A 14 -8.50 -7.51 -16.64
CA ILE A 14 -7.77 -8.28 -15.62
C ILE A 14 -6.92 -7.31 -14.82
N TYR A 15 -7.16 -7.29 -13.51
CA TYR A 15 -6.36 -6.54 -12.56
C TYR A 15 -5.63 -7.52 -11.64
N VAL A 16 -4.32 -7.42 -11.60
CA VAL A 16 -3.47 -8.22 -10.72
C VAL A 16 -2.66 -7.27 -9.84
N SER A 17 -2.77 -7.46 -8.53
CA SER A 17 -1.94 -6.73 -7.56
C SER A 17 -1.21 -7.75 -6.70
N VAL A 18 0.12 -7.82 -6.86
CA VAL A 18 0.98 -8.74 -6.11
C VAL A 18 2.16 -7.97 -5.54
N GLY A 19 2.28 -7.99 -4.20
CA GLY A 19 3.43 -7.40 -3.52
C GLY A 19 3.62 -5.91 -3.83
N GLY A 20 4.57 -5.60 -4.69
CA GLY A 20 4.97 -4.22 -5.03
C GLY A 20 4.28 -3.62 -6.24
N THR A 21 3.65 -4.43 -7.12
CA THR A 21 3.13 -3.98 -8.41
C THR A 21 1.63 -4.19 -8.53
N ALA A 22 0.99 -3.29 -9.28
CA ALA A 22 -0.37 -3.45 -9.75
C ALA A 22 -0.37 -3.44 -11.28
N GLU A 23 -0.92 -4.48 -11.89
CA GLU A 23 -0.97 -4.65 -13.34
C GLU A 23 -2.40 -4.67 -13.84
N ILE A 24 -2.66 -3.93 -14.92
CA ILE A 24 -3.97 -3.89 -15.57
C ILE A 24 -3.78 -4.28 -17.03
N THR A 25 -4.58 -5.25 -17.47
CA THR A 25 -4.63 -5.69 -18.85
C THR A 25 -6.08 -5.74 -19.33
N ALA A 26 -6.36 -5.29 -20.54
CA ALA A 26 -7.69 -5.35 -21.12
C ALA A 26 -7.70 -6.11 -22.44
N TYR A 27 -8.76 -6.91 -22.63
CA TYR A 27 -9.00 -7.73 -23.81
C TYR A 27 -10.38 -7.42 -24.37
N GLU A 28 -10.48 -7.39 -25.67
CA GLU A 28 -11.73 -7.44 -26.42
C GLU A 28 -12.09 -8.91 -26.69
N ILE A 29 -13.33 -9.29 -26.41
CA ILE A 29 -13.84 -10.63 -26.76
C ILE A 29 -14.47 -10.55 -28.14
N LEU A 30 -13.85 -11.24 -29.09
CA LEU A 30 -14.29 -11.27 -30.47
C LEU A 30 -15.50 -12.23 -30.65
N LYS A 31 -16.28 -12.05 -31.72
CA LYS A 31 -17.46 -12.87 -32.03
C LYS A 31 -17.19 -14.38 -32.15
N ASN A 32 -15.95 -14.75 -32.48
CA ASN A 32 -15.47 -16.14 -32.56
C ASN A 32 -15.00 -16.72 -31.21
N GLY A 33 -15.12 -15.95 -30.11
CA GLY A 33 -14.68 -16.35 -28.77
C GLY A 33 -13.20 -16.15 -28.48
N PHE A 34 -12.41 -15.63 -29.42
CA PHE A 34 -11.02 -15.32 -29.20
C PHE A 34 -10.85 -13.98 -28.46
N PHE A 35 -9.73 -13.86 -27.76
CA PHE A 35 -9.35 -12.64 -27.04
C PHE A 35 -8.34 -11.85 -27.86
N LYS A 36 -8.60 -10.58 -28.03
CA LYS A 36 -7.66 -9.61 -28.61
C LYS A 36 -7.22 -8.66 -27.53
N GLN A 37 -5.95 -8.68 -27.20
CA GLN A 37 -5.40 -7.73 -26.23
C GLN A 37 -5.45 -6.31 -26.82
N ILE A 38 -6.11 -5.40 -26.09
CA ILE A 38 -6.26 -3.98 -26.49
C ILE A 38 -5.43 -3.06 -25.61
N LEU A 39 -5.14 -3.47 -24.38
CA LEU A 39 -4.25 -2.78 -23.46
C LEU A 39 -3.17 -3.74 -23.01
N HIS A 40 -1.91 -3.43 -23.32
CA HIS A 40 -0.79 -4.17 -22.74
C HIS A 40 -0.70 -3.88 -21.24
N SER A 41 -0.25 -4.89 -20.50
CA SER A 41 -0.03 -4.75 -19.06
C SER A 41 0.79 -3.48 -18.78
N THR A 42 0.16 -2.56 -18.07
CA THR A 42 0.84 -1.37 -17.52
C THR A 42 0.99 -1.64 -16.04
N GLY A 43 2.21 -1.96 -15.61
CA GLY A 43 2.56 -2.12 -14.21
C GLY A 43 3.01 -0.78 -13.62
N ASN A 44 2.57 -0.52 -12.40
CA ASN A 44 3.08 0.60 -11.61
C ASN A 44 3.41 0.10 -10.20
N ASP A 45 4.40 0.73 -9.56
CA ASP A 45 4.84 0.43 -8.19
C ASP A 45 3.79 0.89 -7.15
N CYS A 46 2.53 0.55 -7.40
CA CYS A 46 1.37 0.90 -6.55
C CYS A 46 0.90 -0.25 -5.67
N GLY A 47 1.74 -1.24 -5.45
CA GLY A 47 1.44 -2.37 -4.59
C GLY A 47 1.63 -2.08 -3.11
N GLY A 48 1.26 -3.03 -2.25
CA GLY A 48 1.37 -2.90 -0.80
C GLY A 48 2.79 -2.67 -0.28
N THR A 49 3.81 -3.05 -1.06
CA THR A 49 5.22 -2.85 -0.72
C THR A 49 5.64 -1.39 -0.79
N SER A 50 5.13 -0.60 -1.75
CA SER A 50 5.40 0.84 -1.83
C SER A 50 4.87 1.59 -0.61
N VAL A 51 3.67 1.23 -0.13
CA VAL A 51 3.10 1.79 1.10
C VAL A 51 3.98 1.47 2.31
N TYR A 52 4.56 0.27 2.35
CA TYR A 52 5.51 -0.14 3.37
C TYR A 52 6.78 0.72 3.34
N THR A 53 7.34 0.90 2.15
CA THR A 53 8.55 1.71 1.94
C THR A 53 8.35 3.14 2.43
N GLU A 54 7.22 3.75 2.07
CA GLU A 54 6.90 5.12 2.51
C GLU A 54 6.72 5.22 4.02
N PHE A 55 6.05 4.27 4.65
CA PHE A 55 5.93 4.23 6.10
C PHE A 55 7.30 4.18 6.79
N PHE A 56 8.18 3.31 6.32
CA PHE A 56 9.53 3.22 6.89
C PHE A 56 10.42 4.43 6.58
N ASN A 57 10.18 5.14 5.48
CA ASN A 57 10.83 6.42 5.23
C ASN A 57 10.40 7.47 6.25
N ILE A 58 9.10 7.57 6.53
CA ILE A 58 8.59 8.46 7.59
C ILE A 58 9.19 8.11 8.95
N LEU A 59 9.27 6.81 9.29
CA LEU A 59 9.91 6.40 10.55
C LEU A 59 11.39 6.79 10.60
N LYS A 60 12.13 6.62 9.51
CA LYS A 60 13.54 7.05 9.43
C LYS A 60 13.70 8.56 9.64
N ASP A 61 12.77 9.35 9.09
CA ASP A 61 12.79 10.81 9.26
C ASP A 61 12.53 11.22 10.73
N ILE A 62 11.72 10.44 11.44
CA ILE A 62 11.36 10.70 12.84
C ILE A 62 12.46 10.23 13.80
N ILE A 63 12.87 8.97 13.70
CA ILE A 63 13.78 8.33 14.66
C ILE A 63 15.23 8.27 14.22
N GLY A 64 15.50 8.67 12.98
CA GLY A 64 16.83 8.65 12.39
C GLY A 64 17.22 7.31 11.74
N THR A 65 18.00 7.40 10.67
CA THR A 65 18.41 6.22 9.89
C THR A 65 19.25 5.23 10.69
N GLU A 66 20.14 5.72 11.56
CA GLU A 66 21.02 4.86 12.36
C GLU A 66 20.24 4.10 13.42
N ASN A 67 19.27 4.77 14.08
CA ASN A 67 18.39 4.11 15.05
C ASN A 67 17.52 3.05 14.38
N MET A 68 17.03 3.29 13.16
CA MET A 68 16.31 2.27 12.39
C MET A 68 17.18 1.05 12.07
N LYS A 69 18.44 1.23 11.73
CA LYS A 69 19.37 0.11 11.50
C LYS A 69 19.66 -0.66 12.78
N LYS A 70 19.89 0.06 13.89
CA LYS A 70 20.10 -0.53 15.21
C LYS A 70 18.88 -1.35 15.63
N ASN A 71 17.69 -0.80 15.53
CA ASN A 71 16.44 -1.49 15.86
C ASN A 71 16.25 -2.76 15.05
N ARG A 72 16.54 -2.73 13.76
CA ARG A 72 16.44 -3.91 12.91
C ARG A 72 17.41 -5.02 13.31
N ASN A 73 18.61 -4.68 13.80
CA ASN A 73 19.68 -5.63 14.08
C ASN A 73 19.71 -6.10 15.54
N GLU A 74 19.39 -5.22 16.48
CA GLU A 74 19.52 -5.45 17.91
C GLU A 74 18.17 -5.66 18.61
N ASN A 75 17.14 -4.93 18.19
CA ASN A 75 15.77 -4.98 18.73
C ASN A 75 14.82 -5.62 17.70
N THR A 76 15.17 -6.80 17.20
CA THR A 76 14.45 -7.43 16.07
C THR A 76 13.00 -7.73 16.39
N ILE A 77 12.68 -8.10 17.63
CA ILE A 77 11.31 -8.43 18.07
C ILE A 77 10.46 -7.16 17.99
N GLU A 78 10.90 -6.09 18.57
CA GLU A 78 10.22 -4.79 18.61
C GLU A 78 10.08 -4.22 17.19
N TYR A 79 11.09 -4.39 16.35
CA TYR A 79 11.01 -4.03 14.93
C TYR A 79 9.92 -4.81 14.19
N LEU A 80 9.79 -6.11 14.45
CA LEU A 80 8.73 -6.94 13.87
C LEU A 80 7.34 -6.58 14.42
N GLU A 81 7.24 -6.13 15.66
CA GLU A 81 5.99 -5.61 16.22
C GLU A 81 5.52 -4.36 15.48
N ILE A 82 6.43 -3.43 15.16
CA ILE A 82 6.10 -2.27 14.32
C ILE A 82 5.59 -2.73 12.96
N CYS A 83 6.27 -3.68 12.31
CA CYS A 83 5.87 -4.22 11.01
C CYS A 83 4.46 -4.82 11.06
N SER A 84 4.18 -5.63 12.08
CA SER A 84 2.89 -6.29 12.27
C SER A 84 1.77 -5.30 12.57
N SER A 85 2.03 -4.33 13.44
CA SER A 85 1.08 -3.27 13.78
C SER A 85 0.72 -2.44 12.53
N PHE A 86 1.72 -2.03 11.76
CA PHE A 86 1.50 -1.31 10.52
C PHE A 86 0.71 -2.14 9.49
N GLU A 87 1.05 -3.42 9.30
CA GLU A 87 0.34 -4.29 8.36
C GLU A 87 -1.14 -4.46 8.74
N SER A 88 -1.43 -4.60 10.03
CA SER A 88 -2.81 -4.67 10.53
C SER A 88 -3.59 -3.40 10.21
N VAL A 89 -2.98 -2.24 10.48
CA VAL A 89 -3.58 -0.93 10.21
C VAL A 89 -3.79 -0.75 8.70
N LYS A 90 -2.76 -1.01 7.89
CA LYS A 90 -2.77 -0.86 6.43
C LYS A 90 -3.93 -1.62 5.78
N ARG A 91 -4.21 -2.85 6.24
CA ARG A 91 -5.31 -3.68 5.72
C ARG A 91 -6.69 -3.16 6.08
N ASN A 92 -6.81 -2.41 7.16
CA ASN A 92 -8.08 -1.91 7.66
C ASN A 92 -8.41 -0.48 7.18
N ILE A 93 -7.48 0.21 6.51
CA ILE A 93 -7.71 1.56 5.98
C ILE A 93 -8.71 1.51 4.83
N THR A 94 -9.78 2.29 4.93
CA THR A 94 -10.78 2.47 3.88
C THR A 94 -10.72 3.87 3.29
N ARG A 95 -11.31 4.06 2.09
CA ARG A 95 -11.41 5.39 1.45
C ARG A 95 -12.22 6.40 2.28
N GLN A 96 -13.14 5.92 3.10
CA GLN A 96 -14.04 6.74 3.92
C GLN A 96 -13.47 6.99 5.32
N GLN A 97 -12.28 6.50 5.60
CA GLN A 97 -11.66 6.70 6.91
C GLN A 97 -11.38 8.18 7.16
N THR A 98 -12.05 8.74 8.15
CA THR A 98 -11.87 10.13 8.62
C THR A 98 -11.16 10.20 9.97
N GLU A 99 -11.10 9.07 10.67
CA GLU A 99 -10.49 8.99 11.99
C GLU A 99 -8.98 8.88 11.91
N MET A 100 -8.31 9.41 12.94
CA MET A 100 -6.87 9.26 13.10
C MET A 100 -6.51 7.79 13.32
N ILE A 101 -5.41 7.37 12.72
CA ILE A 101 -4.89 6.03 12.86
C ILE A 101 -3.66 6.10 13.76
N ASN A 102 -3.69 5.31 14.83
CA ASN A 102 -2.59 5.22 15.76
C ASN A 102 -1.78 3.95 15.46
N ILE A 103 -0.46 4.09 15.38
CA ILE A 103 0.48 2.99 15.27
C ILE A 103 1.38 3.06 16.48
N ALA A 104 1.35 2.01 17.31
CA ALA A 104 2.21 1.92 18.47
C ALA A 104 3.65 1.62 18.03
N ILE A 105 4.58 2.39 18.56
CA ILE A 105 6.01 2.17 18.38
C ILE A 105 6.58 1.77 19.75
N PRO A 106 7.21 0.59 19.88
CA PRO A 106 7.82 0.17 21.14
C PRO A 106 8.87 1.17 21.62
N ILE A 107 8.90 1.44 22.92
CA ILE A 107 9.84 2.39 23.55
C ILE A 107 11.29 2.00 23.26
N ALA A 108 11.62 0.72 23.27
CA ALA A 108 12.96 0.22 22.96
C ALA A 108 13.49 0.70 21.57
N CYS A 109 12.57 1.06 20.65
CA CYS A 109 12.94 1.61 19.36
C CYS A 109 13.22 3.12 19.41
N LEU A 110 12.94 3.78 20.53
CA LEU A 110 13.01 5.23 20.72
C LEU A 110 14.04 5.67 21.77
N ASP A 111 14.80 4.72 22.36
CA ASP A 111 15.64 4.92 23.54
C ASP A 111 16.58 6.15 23.48
N GLU A 112 16.97 6.61 22.29
CA GLU A 112 17.84 7.76 22.12
C GLU A 112 17.08 9.08 21.91
N LEU A 113 15.76 9.02 21.65
CA LEU A 113 14.97 10.21 21.30
C LEU A 113 14.19 10.79 22.48
N ASP A 114 13.67 9.93 23.34
CA ASP A 114 12.91 10.37 24.51
C ASP A 114 12.94 9.30 25.63
N PRO A 115 13.87 9.37 26.57
CA PRO A 115 13.96 8.42 27.68
C PRO A 115 12.76 8.46 28.65
N PHE A 116 11.83 9.43 28.49
CA PHE A 116 10.68 9.64 29.39
C PHE A 116 9.33 9.66 28.71
N GLY A 117 9.26 9.52 27.37
CA GLY A 117 8.05 9.75 26.59
C GLY A 117 7.32 8.51 26.11
N ASN A 118 6.01 8.54 26.25
CA ASN A 118 5.13 7.69 25.43
C ASN A 118 4.99 8.34 24.06
N PHE A 119 5.79 7.89 23.09
CA PHE A 119 5.69 8.38 21.73
C PHE A 119 4.55 7.67 20.99
N GLU A 120 3.55 8.41 20.57
CA GLU A 120 2.44 7.90 19.77
C GLU A 120 2.50 8.55 18.38
N LEU A 121 2.77 7.76 17.35
CA LEU A 121 2.74 8.24 15.98
C LEU A 121 1.29 8.34 15.52
N ARG A 122 0.82 9.57 15.29
CA ARG A 122 -0.52 9.85 14.76
C ARG A 122 -0.42 10.22 13.28
N ILE A 123 -0.96 9.36 12.43
CA ILE A 123 -1.02 9.62 10.99
C ILE A 123 -2.36 10.28 10.68
N CYS A 124 -2.31 11.55 10.30
CA CYS A 124 -3.49 12.29 9.84
C CYS A 124 -3.50 12.31 8.30
N ARG A 125 -4.64 12.01 7.71
CA ARG A 125 -4.86 12.27 6.29
C ARG A 125 -5.13 13.76 6.13
N HIS A 126 -4.22 14.51 5.53
CA HIS A 126 -4.54 15.85 5.07
C HIS A 126 -5.47 15.73 3.84
N ASN A 127 -6.76 15.98 4.06
CA ASN A 127 -7.67 16.32 2.97
C ASN A 127 -7.35 17.78 2.56
N ASN A 128 -6.36 17.95 1.70
CA ASN A 128 -6.18 19.17 0.93
C ASN A 128 -5.86 18.74 -0.52
N CYS A 129 -6.90 18.73 -1.32
CA CYS A 129 -7.01 19.26 -2.69
C CYS A 129 -8.44 19.04 -3.16
#